data_ca158d3d33431c8c333adba5dee27c9c
#
_entry.id   ca158d3d33431c8c333adba5dee27c9c
#
_cell.length_a   1.000
_cell.length_b   1.000
_cell.length_c   1.000
_cell.angle_alpha   90.00
_cell.angle_beta   90.00
_cell.angle_gamma   90.00
#
_symmetry.space_group_name_H-M   'P 1'
#
loop_
_entity.id
_entity.type
_entity.pdbx_description
1 polymer ?
#
loop_
_entity_poly.entity_id
_entity_poly.type
_entity_poly.pdbx_seq_one_letter_code
_entity_poly.pdbx_strand_id
1 'polypeptide(L)'
;MKLPKSFRLFGKPWTIKRRKLKESGNCCHYKAEVQLDPRKTSSGQIKTTLLHEVVHAIEGDMDIKISEKDVNRISVGLYAWMKDNPKVVKWLLKN
;
A
#
# COMPACT_ATOMS: atom_id res chain seq x y z
N MET A 1 -4.73 -13.11 -10.22
CA MET A 1 -5.25 -11.92 -9.50
C MET A 1 -4.98 -10.66 -10.31
N LYS A 2 -5.98 -9.83 -10.42
CA LYS A 2 -5.88 -8.56 -11.14
C LYS A 2 -5.50 -7.45 -10.14
N LEU A 3 -4.34 -6.84 -10.34
CA LEU A 3 -3.87 -5.73 -9.50
C LEU A 3 -4.32 -4.40 -10.09
N PRO A 4 -4.57 -3.37 -9.25
CA PRO A 4 -4.72 -2.01 -9.78
C PRO A 4 -3.41 -1.59 -10.47
N LYS A 5 -3.51 -0.69 -11.43
CA LYS A 5 -2.35 -0.25 -12.23
C LYS A 5 -1.67 0.97 -11.66
N SER A 6 -2.39 1.76 -10.88
CA SER A 6 -1.88 3.02 -10.36
C SER A 6 -2.71 3.52 -9.20
N PHE A 7 -2.18 4.51 -8.50
CA PHE A 7 -2.92 5.27 -7.49
C PHE A 7 -2.36 6.69 -7.47
N ARG A 8 -3.00 7.57 -6.74
CA ARG A 8 -2.51 8.93 -6.53
C ARG A 8 -2.26 9.14 -5.04
N LEU A 9 -1.20 9.86 -4.74
CA LEU A 9 -0.85 10.24 -3.38
C LEU A 9 -0.49 11.72 -3.39
N PHE A 10 -1.21 12.53 -2.63
CA PHE A 10 -1.05 13.99 -2.62
C PHE A 10 -1.08 14.56 -4.05
N GLY A 11 -2.01 14.03 -4.88
CA GLY A 11 -2.18 14.48 -6.25
C GLY A 11 -1.14 13.97 -7.25
N LYS A 12 -0.10 13.28 -6.78
CA LYS A 12 0.96 12.74 -7.63
C LYS A 12 0.63 11.31 -8.05
N PRO A 13 0.74 10.99 -9.34
CA PRO A 13 0.48 9.61 -9.79
C PRO A 13 1.63 8.66 -9.44
N TRP A 14 1.26 7.47 -9.02
CA TRP A 14 2.16 6.36 -8.74
C TRP A 14 1.76 5.17 -9.58
N THR A 15 2.74 4.41 -10.07
CA THR A 15 2.50 3.20 -10.86
C THR A 15 2.64 1.96 -9.98
N ILE A 16 1.76 0.99 -10.19
CA ILE A 16 1.87 -0.32 -9.54
C ILE A 16 2.35 -1.30 -10.62
N LYS A 17 3.48 -1.94 -10.37
CA LYS A 17 4.09 -2.90 -11.29
C LYS A 17 4.09 -4.29 -10.69
N ARG A 18 3.72 -5.28 -11.50
CA ARG A 18 3.88 -6.68 -11.14
C ARG A 18 5.31 -7.08 -11.45
N ARG A 19 6.03 -7.60 -10.46
CA ARG A 19 7.44 -8.00 -10.61
C ARG A 19 7.71 -9.30 -9.86
N LYS A 20 8.74 -10.00 -10.29
CA LYS A 20 9.29 -11.14 -9.55
C LYS A 20 10.25 -10.56 -8.52
N LEU A 21 9.93 -10.74 -7.23
CA LEU A 21 10.65 -10.12 -6.13
C LEU A 21 11.09 -11.17 -5.12
N LYS A 22 12.04 -10.80 -4.26
CA LYS A 22 12.41 -11.61 -3.09
C LYS A 22 11.31 -11.53 -2.02
N GLU A 23 10.79 -10.34 -1.78
CA GLU A 23 9.67 -10.09 -0.87
C GLU A 23 8.38 -9.93 -1.67
N SER A 24 7.24 -9.75 -0.99
CA SER A 24 5.95 -9.60 -1.65
C SER A 24 5.74 -8.23 -2.30
N GLY A 25 6.50 -7.20 -1.88
CA GLY A 25 6.40 -5.87 -2.47
C GLY A 25 7.57 -4.98 -2.10
N ASN A 26 7.72 -3.88 -2.82
CA ASN A 26 8.65 -2.81 -2.46
C ASN A 26 8.15 -1.47 -2.99
N CYS A 27 8.77 -0.40 -2.52
CA CYS A 27 8.43 0.97 -2.87
C CYS A 27 9.69 1.68 -3.37
N CYS A 28 9.62 2.27 -4.55
CA CYS A 28 10.69 3.10 -5.09
C CYS A 28 10.18 4.53 -5.17
N HIS A 29 10.52 5.32 -4.17
CA HIS A 29 9.97 6.66 -4.00
C HIS A 29 10.31 7.61 -5.16
N TYR A 30 11.56 7.62 -5.57
CA TYR A 30 11.97 8.57 -6.60
C TYR A 30 11.38 8.26 -7.98
N LYS A 31 11.02 7.01 -8.24
CA LYS A 31 10.32 6.62 -9.47
C LYS A 31 8.81 6.75 -9.36
N ALA A 32 8.29 7.01 -8.16
CA ALA A 32 6.86 6.95 -7.85
C ALA A 32 6.26 5.61 -8.32
N GLU A 33 6.89 4.54 -7.88
CA GLU A 33 6.53 3.19 -8.30
C GLU A 33 6.47 2.25 -7.10
N VAL A 34 5.42 1.44 -7.04
CA VAL A 34 5.29 0.32 -6.11
C VAL A 34 5.35 -0.95 -6.94
N GLN A 35 6.13 -1.91 -6.49
CA GLN A 35 6.23 -3.23 -7.13
C GLN A 35 5.61 -4.26 -6.20
N LEU A 36 4.82 -5.17 -6.78
CA LEU A 36 4.16 -6.24 -6.03
C LEU A 36 4.40 -7.57 -6.74
N ASP A 37 4.59 -8.61 -5.94
CA ASP A 37 4.68 -9.98 -6.44
C ASP A 37 3.56 -10.82 -5.82
N PRO A 38 2.39 -10.90 -6.49
CA PRO A 38 1.23 -11.60 -5.93
C PRO A 38 1.43 -13.11 -5.79
N ARG A 39 2.51 -13.67 -6.38
CA ARG A 39 2.82 -15.10 -6.22
C ARG A 39 3.41 -15.39 -4.86
N LYS A 40 3.90 -14.38 -4.14
CA LYS A 40 4.55 -14.52 -2.83
C LYS A 40 3.56 -14.52 -1.68
N THR A 41 2.28 -14.27 -1.94
CA THR A 41 1.31 -14.08 -0.88
C THR A 41 -0.10 -14.43 -1.36
N SER A 42 -1.04 -14.55 -0.41
CA SER A 42 -2.44 -14.81 -0.72
C SER A 42 -3.13 -13.56 -1.26
N SER A 43 -4.33 -13.74 -1.83
CA SER A 43 -5.09 -12.60 -2.37
C SER A 43 -5.49 -11.58 -1.29
N GLY A 44 -5.70 -12.03 -0.05
CA GLY A 44 -5.98 -11.10 1.05
C GLY A 44 -4.74 -10.35 1.49
N GLN A 45 -3.60 -11.05 1.55
CA GLN A 45 -2.35 -10.45 1.99
C GLN A 45 -1.76 -9.46 0.99
N ILE A 46 -2.02 -9.62 -0.31
CA ILE A 46 -1.50 -8.68 -1.30
C ILE A 46 -2.08 -7.27 -1.10
N LYS A 47 -3.30 -7.18 -0.58
CA LYS A 47 -3.91 -5.89 -0.26
C LYS A 47 -3.20 -5.21 0.90
N THR A 48 -2.86 -5.97 1.96
CA THR A 48 -2.05 -5.44 3.06
C THR A 48 -0.64 -5.08 2.59
N THR A 49 -0.07 -5.85 1.68
CA THR A 49 1.23 -5.55 1.10
C THR A 49 1.19 -4.21 0.34
N LEU A 50 0.13 -3.98 -0.44
CA LEU A 50 -0.02 -2.68 -1.11
C LEU A 50 -0.10 -1.54 -0.11
N LEU A 51 -0.90 -1.69 0.95
CA LEU A 51 -0.99 -0.67 2.00
C LEU A 51 0.36 -0.43 2.68
N HIS A 52 1.12 -1.50 2.92
CA HIS A 52 2.48 -1.41 3.47
C HIS A 52 3.36 -0.50 2.59
N GLU A 53 3.33 -0.70 1.28
CA GLU A 53 4.13 0.12 0.36
C GLU A 53 3.58 1.55 0.25
N VAL A 54 2.27 1.74 0.36
CA VAL A 54 1.68 3.08 0.41
C VAL A 54 2.14 3.84 1.65
N VAL A 55 2.25 3.16 2.81
CA VAL A 55 2.79 3.79 4.02
C VAL A 55 4.22 4.25 3.79
N HIS A 56 5.06 3.45 3.11
CA HIS A 56 6.42 3.86 2.74
C HIS A 56 6.41 5.09 1.82
N ALA A 57 5.46 5.13 0.87
CA ALA A 57 5.32 6.30 -0.01
C ALA A 57 4.97 7.55 0.80
N ILE A 58 4.08 7.42 1.80
CA ILE A 58 3.71 8.51 2.70
C ILE A 58 4.93 8.97 3.50
N GLU A 59 5.72 8.02 4.03
CA GLU A 59 6.95 8.34 4.76
C GLU A 59 7.85 9.26 3.92
N GLY A 60 8.06 8.87 2.66
CA GLY A 60 8.92 9.64 1.77
C GLY A 60 8.37 11.04 1.50
N ASP A 61 7.07 11.13 1.20
CA ASP A 61 6.44 12.41 0.86
C ASP A 61 6.33 13.36 2.06
N MET A 62 6.17 12.82 3.26
CA MET A 62 6.01 13.61 4.48
C MET A 62 7.28 13.75 5.30
N ASP A 63 8.37 13.17 4.82
CA ASP A 63 9.68 13.21 5.49
C ASP A 63 9.60 12.71 6.94
N ILE A 64 8.92 11.56 7.12
CA ILE A 64 8.85 10.89 8.42
C ILE A 64 9.53 9.53 8.32
N LYS A 65 9.92 8.99 9.45
CA LYS A 65 10.59 7.70 9.51
C LYS A 65 9.85 6.78 10.45
N ILE A 66 9.43 5.62 9.92
CA ILE A 66 8.71 4.62 10.69
C ILE A 66 9.48 3.31 10.51
N SER A 67 9.65 2.53 11.59
CA SER A 67 10.33 1.24 11.49
C SER A 67 9.54 0.29 10.59
N GLU A 68 10.24 -0.63 9.93
CA GLU A 68 9.60 -1.63 9.05
C GLU A 68 8.53 -2.43 9.82
N LYS A 69 8.82 -2.76 11.07
CA LYS A 69 7.89 -3.46 11.96
C LYS A 69 6.61 -2.65 12.18
N ASP A 70 6.74 -1.34 12.41
CA ASP A 70 5.59 -0.47 12.65
C ASP A 70 4.82 -0.19 11.36
N VAL A 71 5.50 -0.07 10.22
CA VAL A 71 4.83 0.03 8.92
C VAL A 71 3.94 -1.18 8.70
N ASN A 72 4.46 -2.38 8.99
CA ASN A 72 3.68 -3.61 8.84
C ASN A 72 2.46 -3.62 9.77
N ARG A 73 2.63 -3.24 11.02
CA ARG A 73 1.53 -3.19 12.00
C ARG A 73 0.46 -2.17 11.60
N ILE A 74 0.88 -1.00 11.15
CA ILE A 74 -0.02 0.05 10.71
C ILE A 74 -0.84 -0.42 9.50
N SER A 75 -0.19 -1.00 8.50
CA SER A 75 -0.89 -1.44 7.29
C SER A 75 -1.86 -2.58 7.55
N VAL A 76 -1.48 -3.54 8.38
CA VAL A 76 -2.37 -4.64 8.78
C VAL A 76 -3.56 -4.11 9.57
N GLY A 77 -3.30 -3.21 10.53
CA GLY A 77 -4.36 -2.61 11.34
C GLY A 77 -5.33 -1.77 10.52
N LEU A 78 -4.81 -0.96 9.60
CA LEU A 78 -5.65 -0.15 8.72
C LEU A 78 -6.54 -1.02 7.83
N TYR A 79 -5.98 -2.08 7.26
CA TYR A 79 -6.74 -2.97 6.40
C TYR A 79 -7.87 -3.65 7.20
N ALA A 80 -7.55 -4.17 8.40
CA ALA A 80 -8.55 -4.78 9.27
C ALA A 80 -9.66 -3.79 9.63
N TRP A 81 -9.28 -2.56 9.97
CA TRP A 81 -10.24 -1.51 10.33
C TRP A 81 -11.16 -1.17 9.16
N MET A 82 -10.60 -1.04 7.96
CA MET A 82 -11.39 -0.75 6.76
C MET A 82 -12.37 -1.87 6.43
N LYS A 83 -11.94 -3.13 6.57
CA LYS A 83 -12.82 -4.28 6.32
C LYS A 83 -13.97 -4.35 7.32
N ASP A 84 -13.70 -4.00 8.58
CA ASP A 84 -14.72 -4.03 9.62
C ASP A 84 -15.69 -2.84 9.52
N ASN A 85 -15.29 -1.77 8.84
CA ASN A 85 -16.04 -0.51 8.85
C ASN A 85 -16.25 0.07 7.45
N PRO A 86 -16.86 -0.70 6.52
CA PRO A 86 -17.02 -0.20 5.14
C PRO A 86 -17.85 1.07 5.05
N LYS A 87 -18.83 1.24 5.92
CA LYS A 87 -19.66 2.45 5.92
C LYS A 87 -18.88 3.69 6.40
N VAL A 88 -18.01 3.52 7.39
CA VAL A 88 -17.16 4.61 7.89
C VAL A 88 -16.14 5.00 6.82
N VAL A 89 -15.52 4.01 6.16
CA VAL A 89 -14.59 4.28 5.07
C VAL A 89 -15.27 5.06 3.94
N LYS A 90 -16.48 4.64 3.58
CA LYS A 90 -17.27 5.33 2.56
C LYS A 90 -17.55 6.77 2.96
N TRP A 91 -17.91 7.00 4.24
CA TRP A 91 -18.15 8.33 4.77
C TRP A 91 -16.88 9.21 4.70
N LEU A 92 -15.71 8.65 5.04
CA LEU A 92 -14.44 9.38 4.98
C LEU A 92 -14.11 9.86 3.57
N LEU A 93 -14.50 9.09 2.55
CA LEU A 93 -14.22 9.41 1.15
C LEU A 93 -15.28 10.30 0.51
N LYS A 94 -16.35 10.59 1.21
CA LYS A 94 -17.46 11.40 0.71
C LYS A 94 -17.13 12.89 0.82
N ASN A 95 -17.43 13.63 -0.22
CA ASN A 95 -17.23 15.07 -0.24
C ASN A 95 -18.27 15.81 0.62
#